data_2a4f1c355fb4247bc5690e8a9e3c4461
#
_entry.id   2a4f1c355fb4247bc5690e8a9e3c4461
#
_cell.length_a   1.000
_cell.length_b   1.000
_cell.length_c   1.000
_cell.angle_alpha   90.00
_cell.angle_beta   90.00
_cell.angle_gamma   90.00
#
_symmetry.space_group_name_H-M   'P 1'
#
loop_
_entity.id
_entity.type
_entity.pdbx_description
1 polymer ?
#
loop_
_entity_poly.entity_id
_entity_poly.type
_entity_poly.pdbx_seq_one_letter_code
_entity_poly.pdbx_strand_id
1 'polypeptide(L)'
;MVRLLSLGLDHGLALVLALVGAAAAVAADDAPRPTPVTRPAMKRMLEGMKSRHERIPLPEPTAAEKAAAAEDPTALLYENRLRALYLPGTELRGYLGFGGTAPKRPGAPPPKVVIEPDSAVTLDYGFKTRLFWIASRVNNCQYCLGHQESKLLAVGMTDDDLARLDTDWSGFPENEQAAFALAQKLTHAPGSLTDADIDTCLAHFTGKEILEMALSVGGNNAINRWKEGIGVAQAGNGGNSGWAQAGSSGIHSYLTPTSDRFDTVASAVAILSSAKPGDDLVATAPPLPLASAEAIAAGLAAARSRSARLPLVAEPEAREILGAVAPEGAMPDWLRLLAHFPVAGPRMVKAFELTAASLGLSSVDRARIAWTVARRNRAWYALGLAEERLRALGVDDAAIADLAGDQTRLSAADRAVLVVADTLAASPVVCTDADFQAALEATSPETMVRVVHEVAMQSLFDRFTEAAGLTLE
;
A
#
# COMPACT_ATOMS: atom_id res chain seq x y z
N MET A 1 -12.20 -46.60 68.78
CA MET A 1 -10.94 -46.90 68.09
C MET A 1 -11.22 -46.84 66.56
N VAL A 2 -11.16 -45.69 66.01
CA VAL A 2 -11.51 -45.41 64.59
C VAL A 2 -10.40 -44.63 63.99
N ARG A 3 -9.77 -45.13 62.90
CA ARG A 3 -8.91 -44.38 61.97
C ARG A 3 -9.67 -44.27 60.70
N LEU A 4 -10.01 -43.06 60.36
CA LEU A 4 -10.62 -42.67 59.11
C LEU A 4 -9.56 -42.23 58.11
N LEU A 5 -9.73 -42.68 56.89
CA LEU A 5 -9.03 -42.36 55.69
C LEU A 5 -9.34 -40.93 55.28
N SER A 6 -8.28 -40.18 54.96
CA SER A 6 -8.33 -38.95 54.19
C SER A 6 -7.38 -39.10 53.00
N LEU A 7 -7.91 -39.40 51.85
CA LEU A 7 -7.18 -39.34 50.56
C LEU A 7 -8.17 -38.97 49.45
N GLY A 8 -7.95 -37.88 48.80
CA GLY A 8 -8.45 -37.72 47.45
C GLY A 8 -9.31 -36.50 47.15
N LEU A 9 -8.79 -35.28 47.28
CA LEU A 9 -9.47 -34.08 46.69
C LEU A 9 -8.56 -32.99 46.15
N ASP A 10 -7.25 -33.22 46.02
CA ASP A 10 -6.32 -32.18 45.61
C ASP A 10 -5.83 -32.24 44.13
N HIS A 11 -6.32 -33.18 43.33
CA HIS A 11 -5.86 -33.32 41.94
C HIS A 11 -6.85 -32.86 40.88
N GLY A 12 -8.04 -32.39 41.27
CA GLY A 12 -9.07 -31.90 40.33
C GLY A 12 -9.01 -30.42 40.03
N LEU A 13 -8.37 -29.62 40.90
CA LEU A 13 -8.38 -28.15 40.73
C LEU A 13 -7.20 -27.62 39.94
N ALA A 14 -6.12 -28.37 39.83
CA ALA A 14 -4.92 -27.95 39.06
C ALA A 14 -5.07 -28.13 37.54
N LEU A 15 -5.95 -29.02 37.08
CA LEU A 15 -6.15 -29.29 35.65
C LEU A 15 -7.15 -28.32 34.99
N VAL A 16 -8.05 -27.69 35.77
CA VAL A 16 -9.02 -26.72 35.26
C VAL A 16 -8.39 -25.32 35.10
N LEU A 17 -7.40 -24.99 35.93
CA LEU A 17 -6.66 -23.71 35.80
C LEU A 17 -5.63 -23.69 34.68
N ALA A 18 -5.17 -24.86 34.20
CA ALA A 18 -4.24 -24.93 33.05
C ALA A 18 -4.95 -24.86 31.70
N LEU A 19 -6.27 -25.12 31.64
CA LEU A 19 -7.06 -25.01 30.39
C LEU A 19 -7.71 -23.64 30.19
N VAL A 20 -7.77 -22.80 31.23
CA VAL A 20 -8.28 -21.42 31.11
C VAL A 20 -7.15 -20.43 30.74
N GLY A 21 -5.88 -20.83 30.93
CA GLY A 21 -4.72 -19.98 30.56
C GLY A 21 -4.27 -20.03 29.11
N ALA A 22 -4.80 -20.96 28.29
CA ALA A 22 -4.42 -21.13 26.91
C ALA A 22 -5.40 -20.51 25.89
N ALA A 23 -6.53 -19.97 26.36
CA ALA A 23 -7.55 -19.36 25.50
C ALA A 23 -7.55 -17.82 25.54
N ALA A 24 -6.56 -17.21 26.19
CA ALA A 24 -6.47 -15.73 26.30
C ALA A 24 -5.45 -15.10 25.37
N ALA A 25 -5.09 -15.74 24.28
CA ALA A 25 -4.09 -15.22 23.35
C ALA A 25 -4.56 -15.33 21.91
N VAL A 26 -5.67 -14.76 21.56
CA VAL A 26 -5.97 -14.12 20.28
C VAL A 26 -7.26 -13.31 20.51
N ALA A 27 -7.18 -12.19 21.20
CA ALA A 27 -8.09 -11.11 20.87
C ALA A 27 -7.57 -10.60 19.53
N ALA A 28 -8.20 -11.02 18.43
CA ALA A 28 -8.07 -10.37 17.17
C ALA A 28 -8.27 -8.88 17.43
N ASP A 29 -7.35 -8.06 16.95
CA ASP A 29 -7.44 -6.62 17.10
C ASP A 29 -8.55 -6.18 16.14
N ASP A 30 -9.81 -6.19 16.60
CA ASP A 30 -11.01 -5.88 15.82
C ASP A 30 -11.08 -4.41 15.42
N ALA A 31 -10.12 -3.59 15.88
CA ALA A 31 -10.03 -2.18 15.55
C ALA A 31 -8.89 -1.89 14.58
N PRO A 32 -9.06 -0.91 13.68
CA PRO A 32 -7.96 -0.41 12.87
C PRO A 32 -6.80 0.04 13.76
N ARG A 33 -5.57 -0.25 13.33
CA ARG A 33 -4.39 0.15 14.10
C ARG A 33 -4.32 1.67 14.21
N PRO A 34 -4.13 2.20 15.41
CA PRO A 34 -4.07 3.65 15.60
C PRO A 34 -2.82 4.25 14.93
N THR A 35 -2.94 5.50 14.50
CA THR A 35 -1.84 6.25 13.91
C THR A 35 -1.13 7.05 15.01
N PRO A 36 0.17 6.86 15.24
CA PRO A 36 0.90 7.60 16.26
C PRO A 36 1.05 9.07 15.89
N VAL A 37 0.98 9.97 16.89
CA VAL A 37 1.07 11.43 16.69
C VAL A 37 2.45 12.00 17.05
N THR A 38 3.28 11.25 17.77
CA THR A 38 4.62 11.67 18.16
C THR A 38 5.69 10.74 17.62
N ARG A 39 6.89 11.24 17.41
CA ARG A 39 8.03 10.42 16.96
C ARG A 39 8.35 9.27 17.93
N PRO A 40 8.42 9.46 19.26
CA PRO A 40 8.60 8.36 20.20
C PRO A 40 7.48 7.30 20.12
N ALA A 41 6.22 7.73 20.04
CA ALA A 41 5.09 6.80 19.87
C ALA A 41 5.18 6.02 18.57
N MET A 42 5.51 6.67 17.46
CA MET A 42 5.72 6.02 16.17
C MET A 42 6.86 5.01 16.23
N LYS A 43 7.99 5.32 16.87
CA LYS A 43 9.09 4.36 17.04
C LYS A 43 8.69 3.15 17.89
N ARG A 44 7.94 3.34 18.98
CA ARG A 44 7.39 2.22 19.76
C ARG A 44 6.46 1.32 18.94
N MET A 45 5.60 1.95 18.13
CA MET A 45 4.70 1.23 17.25
C MET A 45 5.45 0.44 16.16
N LEU A 46 6.48 1.02 15.56
CA LEU A 46 7.35 0.32 14.60
C LEU A 46 8.09 -0.86 15.25
N GLU A 47 8.49 -0.72 16.52
CA GLU A 47 9.05 -1.84 17.29
C GLU A 47 8.02 -2.96 17.48
N GLY A 48 6.76 -2.62 17.76
CA GLY A 48 5.64 -3.57 17.85
C GLY A 48 5.39 -4.34 16.56
N MET A 49 5.76 -3.80 15.39
CA MET A 49 5.62 -4.50 14.11
C MET A 49 6.48 -5.77 13.99
N LYS A 50 7.44 -5.99 14.87
CA LYS A 50 8.24 -7.22 14.93
C LYS A 50 7.40 -8.44 15.36
N SER A 51 6.35 -8.21 16.12
CA SER A 51 5.42 -9.25 16.60
C SER A 51 4.14 -9.38 15.76
N ARG A 52 4.02 -8.64 14.66
CA ARG A 52 2.88 -8.73 13.75
C ARG A 52 2.77 -10.13 13.15
N HIS A 53 1.55 -10.64 13.05
CA HIS A 53 1.27 -11.93 12.42
C HIS A 53 0.88 -11.78 10.95
N GLU A 54 1.27 -12.79 10.18
CA GLU A 54 0.92 -12.94 8.78
C GLU A 54 -0.58 -13.26 8.65
N ARG A 55 -1.29 -12.55 7.76
CA ARG A 55 -2.75 -12.73 7.61
C ARG A 55 -3.15 -13.92 6.74
N ILE A 56 -2.26 -14.36 5.85
CA ILE A 56 -2.54 -15.42 4.89
C ILE A 56 -1.71 -16.64 5.23
N PRO A 57 -2.34 -17.78 5.58
CA PRO A 57 -1.60 -18.99 5.89
C PRO A 57 -0.89 -19.53 4.65
N LEU A 58 0.35 -19.98 4.83
CA LEU A 58 1.12 -20.68 3.82
C LEU A 58 1.23 -22.17 4.14
N PRO A 59 1.22 -23.04 3.13
CA PRO A 59 1.55 -24.45 3.35
C PRO A 59 3.02 -24.59 3.79
N GLU A 60 3.33 -25.71 4.41
CA GLU A 60 4.71 -26.05 4.75
C GLU A 60 5.64 -26.01 3.52
N PRO A 61 6.86 -25.48 3.64
CA PRO A 61 7.79 -25.43 2.54
C PRO A 61 8.11 -26.83 2.00
N THR A 62 8.00 -27.00 0.69
CA THR A 62 8.35 -28.23 -0.01
C THR A 62 9.87 -28.49 0.06
N ALA A 63 10.29 -29.74 -0.24
CA ALA A 63 11.69 -30.08 -0.32
C ALA A 63 12.44 -29.24 -1.39
N ALA A 64 11.76 -28.91 -2.50
CA ALA A 64 12.32 -28.07 -3.55
C ALA A 64 12.51 -26.62 -3.10
N GLU A 65 11.54 -26.03 -2.38
CA GLU A 65 11.67 -24.68 -1.80
C GLU A 65 12.81 -24.62 -0.77
N LYS A 66 12.94 -25.66 0.08
CA LYS A 66 14.04 -25.75 1.06
C LYS A 66 15.40 -25.89 0.38
N ALA A 67 15.49 -26.65 -0.73
CA ALA A 67 16.70 -26.77 -1.52
C ALA A 67 17.07 -25.43 -2.20
N ALA A 68 16.09 -24.74 -2.80
CA ALA A 68 16.30 -23.41 -3.38
C ALA A 68 16.74 -22.38 -2.34
N ALA A 69 16.26 -22.49 -1.11
CA ALA A 69 16.67 -21.62 -0.01
C ALA A 69 18.11 -21.80 0.45
N ALA A 70 18.75 -22.92 0.14
CA ALA A 70 20.18 -23.11 0.39
C ALA A 70 21.05 -22.19 -0.51
N GLU A 71 20.56 -21.89 -1.72
CA GLU A 71 21.21 -20.96 -2.66
C GLU A 71 20.69 -19.51 -2.46
N ASP A 72 19.43 -19.37 -2.11
CA ASP A 72 18.75 -18.10 -1.88
C ASP A 72 17.90 -18.10 -0.59
N PRO A 73 18.47 -17.72 0.55
CA PRO A 73 17.72 -17.67 1.82
C PRO A 73 16.44 -16.82 1.75
N THR A 74 16.35 -15.89 0.78
CA THR A 74 15.16 -15.06 0.63
C THR A 74 13.98 -15.81 -0.02
N ALA A 75 14.20 -16.99 -0.62
CA ALA A 75 13.15 -17.78 -1.25
C ALA A 75 12.06 -18.23 -0.25
N LEU A 76 12.43 -18.45 1.02
CA LEU A 76 11.48 -18.84 2.08
C LEU A 76 10.85 -17.66 2.81
N LEU A 77 11.14 -16.42 2.40
CA LEU A 77 10.43 -15.28 2.98
C LEU A 77 8.94 -15.36 2.68
N TYR A 78 8.13 -15.04 3.67
CA TYR A 78 6.69 -15.07 3.57
C TYR A 78 6.15 -14.44 2.28
N GLU A 79 6.52 -13.18 2.03
CA GLU A 79 6.09 -12.46 0.83
C GLU A 79 6.53 -13.12 -0.48
N ASN A 80 7.77 -13.61 -0.52
CA ASN A 80 8.29 -14.25 -1.73
C ASN A 80 7.57 -15.57 -2.01
N ARG A 81 7.26 -16.34 -0.96
CA ARG A 81 6.47 -17.57 -1.09
C ARG A 81 5.02 -17.29 -1.53
N LEU A 82 4.37 -16.27 -0.95
CA LEU A 82 3.03 -15.86 -1.39
C LEU A 82 3.01 -15.56 -2.90
N ARG A 83 4.00 -14.79 -3.37
CA ARG A 83 4.10 -14.45 -4.79
C ARG A 83 4.37 -15.66 -5.66
N ALA A 84 5.32 -16.49 -5.27
CA ALA A 84 5.66 -17.71 -6.04
C ALA A 84 4.48 -18.66 -6.16
N LEU A 85 3.69 -18.83 -5.11
CA LEU A 85 2.57 -19.76 -5.07
C LEU A 85 1.32 -19.21 -5.78
N TYR A 86 0.97 -17.94 -5.58
CA TYR A 86 -0.35 -17.42 -5.92
C TYR A 86 -0.34 -16.33 -7.01
N LEU A 87 0.82 -15.74 -7.30
CA LEU A 87 1.01 -14.71 -8.31
C LEU A 87 2.19 -15.02 -9.24
N PRO A 88 2.27 -16.24 -9.81
CA PRO A 88 3.38 -16.61 -10.66
C PRO A 88 3.47 -15.68 -11.88
N GLY A 89 4.68 -15.21 -12.19
CA GLY A 89 4.93 -14.27 -13.29
C GLY A 89 4.60 -12.81 -12.99
N THR A 90 3.95 -12.50 -11.86
CA THR A 90 3.74 -11.11 -11.44
C THR A 90 4.95 -10.62 -10.65
N GLU A 91 6.02 -10.25 -11.33
CA GLU A 91 7.17 -9.61 -10.67
C GLU A 91 6.82 -8.16 -10.34
N LEU A 92 6.26 -7.93 -9.14
CA LEU A 92 5.91 -6.60 -8.67
C LEU A 92 7.10 -5.61 -8.63
N ARG A 93 8.33 -6.11 -8.65
CA ARG A 93 9.54 -5.28 -8.72
C ARG A 93 9.62 -4.48 -10.04
N GLY A 94 9.03 -4.98 -11.12
CA GLY A 94 9.06 -4.34 -12.43
C GLY A 94 8.21 -3.07 -12.53
N TYR A 95 7.03 -2.99 -11.91
CA TYR A 95 6.17 -1.82 -12.01
C TYR A 95 6.63 -0.64 -11.14
N LEU A 96 7.55 -0.89 -10.20
CA LEU A 96 8.13 0.13 -9.34
C LEU A 96 9.35 0.84 -9.98
N GLY A 97 9.53 0.76 -11.28
CA GLY A 97 10.60 1.45 -12.02
C GLY A 97 10.67 2.96 -11.74
N PHE A 98 9.59 3.53 -11.20
CA PHE A 98 9.51 4.93 -10.80
C PHE A 98 10.08 5.22 -9.40
N GLY A 99 10.49 4.23 -8.61
CA GLY A 99 11.09 4.42 -7.28
C GLY A 99 12.52 4.97 -7.28
N GLY A 100 13.16 5.11 -8.44
CA GLY A 100 14.56 5.53 -8.58
C GLY A 100 15.56 4.42 -8.26
N THR A 101 16.85 4.70 -8.51
CA THR A 101 17.93 3.76 -8.26
C THR A 101 18.56 4.04 -6.90
N ALA A 102 18.46 3.06 -5.99
CA ALA A 102 19.10 3.17 -4.67
C ALA A 102 20.61 3.30 -4.80
N PRO A 103 21.28 4.11 -3.97
CA PRO A 103 22.72 4.14 -3.88
C PRO A 103 23.30 2.75 -3.62
N LYS A 104 24.35 2.38 -4.33
CA LYS A 104 25.06 1.12 -4.09
C LYS A 104 25.65 1.14 -2.68
N ARG A 105 25.29 0.17 -1.86
CA ARG A 105 25.90 -0.03 -0.55
C ARG A 105 27.25 -0.74 -0.74
N PRO A 106 28.34 -0.27 -0.09
CA PRO A 106 29.60 -1.00 -0.11
C PRO A 106 29.39 -2.44 0.40
N GLY A 107 29.87 -3.43 -0.36
CA GLY A 107 29.76 -4.85 0.02
C GLY A 107 28.39 -5.51 -0.19
N ALA A 108 27.40 -4.79 -0.69
CA ALA A 108 26.12 -5.40 -1.03
C ALA A 108 26.28 -6.32 -2.26
N PRO A 109 25.67 -7.52 -2.26
CA PRO A 109 25.64 -8.37 -3.45
C PRO A 109 24.88 -7.66 -4.58
N PRO A 110 25.22 -7.93 -5.85
CA PRO A 110 24.48 -7.36 -6.97
C PRO A 110 23.00 -7.73 -6.87
N PRO A 111 22.08 -6.83 -7.29
CA PRO A 111 20.67 -7.16 -7.29
C PRO A 111 20.39 -8.34 -8.23
N LYS A 112 19.61 -9.31 -7.79
CA LYS A 112 19.23 -10.50 -8.59
C LYS A 112 18.45 -10.16 -9.85
N VAL A 113 17.68 -9.08 -9.80
CA VAL A 113 16.96 -8.53 -10.94
C VAL A 113 17.53 -7.15 -11.24
N VAL A 114 18.15 -7.00 -12.37
CA VAL A 114 18.60 -5.70 -12.89
C VAL A 114 17.41 -5.09 -13.60
N ILE A 115 16.84 -4.05 -13.01
CA ILE A 115 15.83 -3.24 -13.70
C ILE A 115 16.59 -2.28 -14.61
N GLU A 116 16.34 -2.39 -15.91
CA GLU A 116 16.88 -1.44 -16.88
C GLU A 116 16.41 -0.01 -16.50
N PRO A 117 17.35 0.92 -16.29
CA PRO A 117 17.00 2.29 -15.96
C PRO A 117 16.32 2.98 -17.15
N ASP A 118 15.32 3.80 -16.85
CA ASP A 118 14.71 4.69 -17.83
C ASP A 118 15.33 6.08 -17.69
N SER A 119 15.94 6.59 -18.73
CA SER A 119 16.54 7.93 -18.71
C SER A 119 15.52 9.06 -18.61
N ALA A 120 14.24 8.77 -18.87
CA ALA A 120 13.15 9.70 -18.69
C ALA A 120 12.68 9.80 -17.22
N VAL A 121 13.11 8.87 -16.35
CA VAL A 121 12.89 8.89 -14.90
C VAL A 121 14.05 9.67 -14.28
N THR A 122 13.79 10.91 -13.88
CA THR A 122 14.83 11.91 -13.58
C THR A 122 14.89 12.34 -12.11
N LEU A 123 13.82 12.12 -11.35
CA LEU A 123 13.75 12.55 -9.95
C LEU A 123 14.66 11.72 -9.04
N ASP A 124 15.33 12.40 -8.12
CA ASP A 124 16.29 11.82 -7.20
C ASP A 124 15.67 10.73 -6.29
N TYR A 125 16.47 9.71 -5.99
CA TYR A 125 16.05 8.59 -5.15
C TYR A 125 15.68 9.03 -3.73
N GLY A 126 16.47 9.90 -3.10
CA GLY A 126 16.21 10.39 -1.74
C GLY A 126 14.93 11.22 -1.70
N PHE A 127 14.72 12.08 -2.71
CA PHE A 127 13.48 12.82 -2.88
C PHE A 127 12.26 11.89 -3.00
N LYS A 128 12.29 10.91 -3.89
CA LYS A 128 11.20 9.92 -4.03
C LYS A 128 11.00 9.09 -2.77
N THR A 129 12.06 8.82 -2.01
CA THR A 129 11.95 8.12 -0.73
C THR A 129 11.24 8.98 0.34
N ARG A 130 11.44 10.32 0.33
CA ARG A 130 10.64 11.24 1.17
C ARG A 130 9.15 11.21 0.80
N LEU A 131 8.82 11.24 -0.49
CA LEU A 131 7.43 11.08 -0.96
C LEU A 131 6.83 9.74 -0.51
N PHE A 132 7.63 8.66 -0.56
CA PHE A 132 7.19 7.35 -0.08
C PHE A 132 6.96 7.34 1.44
N TRP A 133 7.81 8.01 2.19
CA TRP A 133 7.62 8.16 3.63
C TRP A 133 6.29 8.87 3.93
N ILE A 134 6.01 9.99 3.25
CA ILE A 134 4.75 10.75 3.40
C ILE A 134 3.55 9.88 3.04
N ALA A 135 3.58 9.19 1.90
CA ALA A 135 2.51 8.27 1.51
C ALA A 135 2.29 7.16 2.57
N SER A 136 3.38 6.61 3.12
CA SER A 136 3.30 5.57 4.15
C SER A 136 2.76 6.11 5.47
N ARG A 137 3.08 7.37 5.80
CA ARG A 137 2.58 8.06 6.99
C ARG A 137 1.06 8.28 6.90
N VAL A 138 0.58 8.78 5.77
CA VAL A 138 -0.85 8.99 5.50
C VAL A 138 -1.62 7.67 5.53
N ASN A 139 -1.05 6.60 4.99
CA ASN A 139 -1.67 5.28 4.95
C ASN A 139 -1.53 4.50 6.26
N ASN A 140 -0.74 4.99 7.22
CA ASN A 140 -0.37 4.27 8.43
C ASN A 140 0.29 2.90 8.13
N CYS A 141 1.05 2.79 7.03
CA CYS A 141 1.80 1.59 6.72
C CYS A 141 3.09 1.54 7.55
N GLN A 142 3.00 0.96 8.73
CA GLN A 142 4.10 0.91 9.70
C GLN A 142 5.31 0.13 9.17
N TYR A 143 5.07 -0.99 8.46
CA TYR A 143 6.14 -1.70 7.77
C TYR A 143 6.90 -0.80 6.80
N CYS A 144 6.17 -0.02 6.01
CA CYS A 144 6.76 0.84 5.00
C CYS A 144 7.50 2.03 5.62
N LEU A 145 6.95 2.63 6.69
CA LEU A 145 7.62 3.71 7.43
C LEU A 145 9.02 3.28 7.87
N GLY A 146 9.15 2.13 8.56
CA GLY A 146 10.44 1.62 9.01
C GLY A 146 11.45 1.46 7.88
N HIS A 147 11.00 0.93 6.73
CA HIS A 147 11.86 0.77 5.57
C HIS A 147 12.28 2.10 4.94
N GLN A 148 11.37 3.07 4.82
CA GLN A 148 11.70 4.36 4.23
C GLN A 148 12.65 5.15 5.11
N GLU A 149 12.45 5.17 6.43
CA GLU A 149 13.37 5.86 7.33
C GLU A 149 14.80 5.28 7.27
N SER A 150 14.94 3.95 7.23
CA SER A 150 16.27 3.35 7.08
C SER A 150 16.96 3.74 5.77
N LYS A 151 16.18 3.95 4.69
CA LYS A 151 16.70 4.44 3.40
C LYS A 151 17.07 5.92 3.46
N LEU A 152 16.24 6.73 4.11
CA LEU A 152 16.47 8.17 4.26
C LEU A 152 17.71 8.45 5.10
N LEU A 153 17.91 7.71 6.20
CA LEU A 153 19.16 7.76 6.98
C LEU A 153 20.38 7.36 6.13
N ALA A 154 20.23 6.37 5.25
CA ALA A 154 21.31 5.92 4.37
C ALA A 154 21.69 6.94 3.29
N VAL A 155 20.79 7.86 2.93
CA VAL A 155 21.06 8.98 1.99
C VAL A 155 21.38 10.29 2.70
N GLY A 156 21.64 10.25 4.02
CA GLY A 156 22.17 11.36 4.80
C GLY A 156 21.17 12.19 5.56
N MET A 157 19.87 11.83 5.57
CA MET A 157 18.92 12.48 6.48
C MET A 157 19.22 12.11 7.93
N THR A 158 18.96 13.04 8.82
CA THR A 158 19.06 12.85 10.27
C THR A 158 17.71 12.46 10.88
N ASP A 159 17.70 12.01 12.13
CA ASP A 159 16.47 11.81 12.89
C ASP A 159 15.67 13.13 13.04
N ASP A 160 16.37 14.27 13.12
CA ASP A 160 15.76 15.59 13.19
C ASP A 160 15.05 15.96 11.87
N ASP A 161 15.64 15.61 10.73
CA ASP A 161 15.00 15.81 9.42
C ASP A 161 13.76 14.92 9.27
N LEU A 162 13.80 13.69 9.77
CA LEU A 162 12.63 12.82 9.82
C LEU A 162 11.53 13.36 10.71
N ALA A 163 11.88 13.95 11.85
CA ALA A 163 10.91 14.60 12.72
C ALA A 163 10.24 15.80 12.03
N ARG A 164 11.02 16.63 11.31
CA ARG A 164 10.47 17.74 10.51
C ARG A 164 9.59 17.23 9.37
N LEU A 165 9.98 16.17 8.68
CA LEU A 165 9.18 15.57 7.62
C LEU A 165 7.81 15.12 8.12
N ASP A 166 7.69 14.72 9.39
CA ASP A 166 6.44 14.34 10.04
C ASP A 166 5.58 15.55 10.47
N THR A 167 6.22 16.67 10.85
CA THR A 167 5.54 17.72 11.62
C THR A 167 5.56 19.10 10.97
N ASP A 168 6.63 19.46 10.26
CA ASP A 168 6.83 20.82 9.77
C ASP A 168 7.71 20.86 8.52
N TRP A 169 7.11 21.14 7.38
CA TRP A 169 7.81 21.20 6.11
C TRP A 169 8.47 22.54 5.81
N SER A 170 8.25 23.56 6.65
CA SER A 170 8.81 24.92 6.41
C SER A 170 10.34 24.96 6.30
N GLY A 171 11.02 23.97 6.86
CA GLY A 171 12.47 23.81 6.76
C GLY A 171 12.99 23.14 5.50
N PHE A 172 12.09 22.65 4.63
CA PHE A 172 12.46 22.05 3.35
C PHE A 172 12.38 23.09 2.22
N PRO A 173 13.07 22.89 1.09
CA PRO A 173 12.94 23.74 -0.09
C PRO A 173 11.49 23.85 -0.59
N GLU A 174 11.09 24.98 -1.17
CA GLU A 174 9.71 25.23 -1.61
C GLU A 174 9.20 24.19 -2.61
N ASN A 175 10.04 23.75 -3.53
CA ASN A 175 9.72 22.68 -4.47
C ASN A 175 9.41 21.35 -3.76
N GLU A 176 10.15 21.03 -2.70
CA GLU A 176 9.86 19.82 -1.89
C GLU A 176 8.57 19.98 -1.11
N GLN A 177 8.31 21.16 -0.52
CA GLN A 177 7.04 21.42 0.17
C GLN A 177 5.83 21.24 -0.75
N ALA A 178 5.89 21.76 -2.00
CA ALA A 178 4.85 21.57 -3.01
C ALA A 178 4.65 20.08 -3.34
N ALA A 179 5.72 19.34 -3.54
CA ALA A 179 5.67 17.91 -3.83
C ALA A 179 5.16 17.09 -2.63
N PHE A 180 5.49 17.46 -1.39
CA PHE A 180 4.99 16.81 -0.18
C PHE A 180 3.49 17.02 -0.01
N ALA A 181 2.99 18.23 -0.27
CA ALA A 181 1.57 18.54 -0.27
C ALA A 181 0.82 17.73 -1.33
N LEU A 182 1.37 17.63 -2.55
CA LEU A 182 0.82 16.79 -3.60
C LEU A 182 0.80 15.32 -3.18
N ALA A 183 1.90 14.77 -2.67
CA ALA A 183 1.98 13.38 -2.24
C ALA A 183 0.99 13.05 -1.12
N GLN A 184 0.84 13.95 -0.14
CA GLN A 184 -0.12 13.82 0.95
C GLN A 184 -1.55 13.78 0.43
N LYS A 185 -1.94 14.79 -0.37
CA LYS A 185 -3.30 14.93 -0.92
C LYS A 185 -3.63 13.79 -1.88
N LEU A 186 -2.70 13.45 -2.78
CA LEU A 186 -2.84 12.34 -3.72
C LEU A 186 -2.98 10.98 -3.00
N THR A 187 -2.37 10.83 -1.83
CA THR A 187 -2.51 9.62 -1.03
C THR A 187 -3.84 9.58 -0.30
N HIS A 188 -4.22 10.66 0.40
CA HIS A 188 -5.40 10.69 1.25
C HIS A 188 -6.70 10.81 0.46
N ALA A 189 -6.73 11.68 -0.55
CA ALA A 189 -7.94 12.07 -1.25
C ALA A 189 -7.66 12.38 -2.74
N PRO A 190 -7.27 11.38 -3.56
CA PRO A 190 -6.86 11.63 -4.94
C PRO A 190 -7.94 12.36 -5.77
N GLY A 191 -9.22 12.04 -5.58
CA GLY A 191 -10.31 12.69 -6.28
C GLY A 191 -10.61 14.12 -5.82
N SER A 192 -9.89 14.65 -4.82
CA SER A 192 -9.99 16.05 -4.39
C SER A 192 -8.91 16.95 -4.99
N LEU A 193 -8.01 16.40 -5.82
CA LEU A 193 -7.00 17.19 -6.50
C LEU A 193 -7.65 18.19 -7.45
N THR A 194 -7.15 19.41 -7.42
CA THR A 194 -7.57 20.52 -8.26
C THR A 194 -6.47 20.92 -9.23
N ASP A 195 -6.80 21.75 -10.21
CA ASP A 195 -5.79 22.32 -11.12
C ASP A 195 -4.78 23.16 -10.34
N ALA A 196 -5.23 23.91 -9.32
CA ALA A 196 -4.35 24.71 -8.47
C ALA A 196 -3.30 23.87 -7.69
N ASP A 197 -3.60 22.64 -7.32
CA ASP A 197 -2.63 21.73 -6.70
C ASP A 197 -1.51 21.36 -7.69
N ILE A 198 -1.88 21.13 -8.94
CA ILE A 198 -0.93 20.82 -10.01
C ILE A 198 -0.15 22.07 -10.42
N ASP A 199 -0.80 23.24 -10.56
CA ASP A 199 -0.16 24.51 -10.88
C ASP A 199 0.90 24.90 -9.84
N THR A 200 0.64 24.63 -8.56
CA THR A 200 1.62 24.82 -7.48
C THR A 200 2.88 23.97 -7.72
N CYS A 201 2.73 22.74 -8.20
CA CYS A 201 3.87 21.90 -8.55
C CYS A 201 4.52 22.33 -9.87
N LEU A 202 3.74 22.79 -10.88
CA LEU A 202 4.25 23.27 -12.17
C LEU A 202 5.13 24.51 -12.02
N ALA A 203 5.01 25.27 -10.94
CA ALA A 203 5.93 26.37 -10.62
C ALA A 203 7.38 25.88 -10.37
N HIS A 204 7.58 24.60 -10.07
CA HIS A 204 8.87 24.03 -9.69
C HIS A 204 9.30 22.82 -10.54
N PHE A 205 8.36 22.13 -11.15
CA PHE A 205 8.58 20.86 -11.87
C PHE A 205 7.91 20.89 -13.24
N THR A 206 8.44 20.14 -14.17
CA THR A 206 7.79 19.89 -15.46
C THR A 206 6.58 18.95 -15.29
N GLY A 207 5.64 19.00 -16.24
CA GLY A 207 4.50 18.08 -16.24
C GLY A 207 4.91 16.60 -16.25
N LYS A 208 6.05 16.26 -16.87
CA LYS A 208 6.61 14.90 -16.86
C LYS A 208 7.14 14.51 -15.48
N GLU A 209 7.82 15.41 -14.77
CA GLU A 209 8.29 15.17 -13.41
C GLU A 209 7.12 15.04 -12.41
N ILE A 210 6.04 15.81 -12.60
CA ILE A 210 4.81 15.65 -11.81
C ILE A 210 4.17 14.30 -12.09
N LEU A 211 4.14 13.84 -13.34
CA LEU A 211 3.68 12.49 -13.67
C LEU A 211 4.57 11.41 -13.04
N GLU A 212 5.90 11.59 -13.05
CA GLU A 212 6.84 10.70 -12.37
C GLU A 212 6.57 10.64 -10.86
N MET A 213 6.30 11.79 -10.22
CA MET A 213 5.89 11.85 -8.82
C MET A 213 4.58 11.09 -8.59
N ALA A 214 3.57 11.31 -9.44
CA ALA A 214 2.27 10.66 -9.33
C ALA A 214 2.37 9.13 -9.47
N LEU A 215 3.17 8.64 -10.41
CA LEU A 215 3.45 7.22 -10.60
C LEU A 215 4.25 6.63 -9.42
N SER A 216 5.23 7.37 -8.90
CA SER A 216 5.98 6.97 -7.71
C SER A 216 5.07 6.88 -6.49
N VAL A 217 4.30 7.92 -6.19
CA VAL A 217 3.35 7.95 -5.07
C VAL A 217 2.25 6.89 -5.24
N GLY A 218 1.74 6.69 -6.46
CA GLY A 218 0.80 5.61 -6.76
C GLY A 218 1.39 4.24 -6.47
N GLY A 219 2.62 3.99 -6.92
CA GLY A 219 3.37 2.76 -6.62
C GLY A 219 3.61 2.56 -5.12
N ASN A 220 3.92 3.65 -4.40
CA ASN A 220 4.06 3.62 -2.94
C ASN A 220 2.76 3.23 -2.25
N ASN A 221 1.64 3.76 -2.73
CA ASN A 221 0.31 3.40 -2.26
C ASN A 221 -0.02 1.92 -2.53
N ALA A 222 0.36 1.39 -3.69
CA ALA A 222 0.21 -0.03 -4.00
C ALA A 222 1.01 -0.92 -3.03
N ILE A 223 2.27 -0.54 -2.75
CA ILE A 223 3.11 -1.26 -1.78
C ILE A 223 2.49 -1.20 -0.38
N ASN A 224 1.99 -0.04 0.05
CA ASN A 224 1.37 0.11 1.36
C ASN A 224 0.19 -0.87 1.50
N ARG A 225 -0.74 -0.91 0.52
CA ARG A 225 -1.88 -1.84 0.54
C ARG A 225 -1.44 -3.29 0.51
N TRP A 226 -0.44 -3.61 -0.31
CA TRP A 226 0.11 -4.96 -0.34
C TRP A 226 0.65 -5.38 1.02
N LYS A 227 1.52 -4.56 1.64
CA LYS A 227 2.14 -4.88 2.94
C LYS A 227 1.11 -4.96 4.06
N GLU A 228 0.16 -4.03 4.08
CA GLU A 228 -0.92 -4.03 5.05
C GLU A 228 -1.88 -5.21 4.83
N GLY A 229 -2.24 -5.50 3.59
CA GLY A 229 -3.16 -6.58 3.24
C GLY A 229 -2.64 -7.96 3.61
N ILE A 230 -1.38 -8.29 3.29
CA ILE A 230 -0.81 -9.60 3.62
C ILE A 230 -0.27 -9.71 5.06
N GLY A 231 -0.19 -8.59 5.80
CA GLY A 231 0.23 -8.63 7.20
C GLY A 231 1.72 -8.88 7.42
N VAL A 232 2.61 -8.34 6.56
CA VAL A 232 4.07 -8.55 6.71
C VAL A 232 4.58 -7.97 8.01
N ALA A 233 5.25 -8.79 8.82
CA ALA A 233 5.97 -8.35 10.01
C ALA A 233 7.29 -7.65 9.66
N GLN A 234 7.71 -6.70 10.48
CA GLN A 234 9.07 -6.15 10.40
C GLN A 234 10.09 -7.20 10.82
N ALA A 235 11.29 -7.15 10.22
CA ALA A 235 12.40 -7.95 10.66
C ALA A 235 12.75 -7.65 12.11
N GLY A 236 12.56 -8.63 12.96
CA GLY A 236 12.99 -8.63 14.35
C GLY A 236 13.86 -9.84 14.66
N ASN A 237 14.37 -9.93 15.88
CA ASN A 237 15.09 -11.11 16.35
C ASN A 237 14.16 -12.34 16.26
N GLY A 238 14.25 -13.09 15.18
CA GLY A 238 13.46 -14.28 14.92
C GLY A 238 12.32 -14.13 13.90
N GLY A 239 12.06 -12.92 13.37
CA GLY A 239 11.09 -12.74 12.29
C GLY A 239 11.63 -13.21 10.92
N ASN A 240 10.76 -13.79 10.11
CA ASN A 240 11.04 -14.35 8.78
C ASN A 240 11.43 -13.32 7.70
N SER A 241 11.81 -12.10 8.03
CA SER A 241 12.21 -11.14 7.01
C SER A 241 13.72 -11.25 6.77
N GLY A 242 14.12 -11.68 5.58
CA GLY A 242 15.51 -11.84 5.16
C GLY A 242 16.39 -10.60 5.21
N TRP A 243 15.82 -9.45 5.54
CA TRP A 243 16.56 -8.23 5.84
C TRP A 243 17.38 -8.36 7.13
N ALA A 244 16.88 -9.11 8.14
CA ALA A 244 17.60 -9.39 9.36
C ALA A 244 18.81 -10.31 9.11
N GLN A 245 18.67 -11.26 8.19
CA GLN A 245 19.72 -12.23 7.85
C GLN A 245 20.75 -11.67 6.85
N ALA A 246 20.36 -10.71 6.03
CA ALA A 246 21.22 -10.10 5.01
C ALA A 246 22.20 -9.04 5.55
N GLY A 247 22.34 -8.89 6.85
CA GLY A 247 23.28 -7.92 7.43
C GLY A 247 22.96 -6.45 7.11
N SER A 248 21.71 -6.15 6.77
CA SER A 248 21.25 -4.77 6.61
C SER A 248 21.13 -4.13 7.98
N SER A 249 22.27 -3.66 8.51
CA SER A 249 22.41 -3.02 9.82
C SER A 249 21.52 -1.79 10.01
N GLY A 250 21.00 -1.21 8.95
CA GLY A 250 20.22 0.01 8.97
C GLY A 250 18.85 -0.09 9.66
N ILE A 251 18.09 -1.17 9.40
CA ILE A 251 16.71 -1.31 9.94
C ILE A 251 16.71 -1.58 11.45
N HIS A 252 17.69 -2.33 11.95
CA HIS A 252 17.76 -2.66 13.37
C HIS A 252 18.13 -1.45 14.24
N SER A 253 19.08 -0.62 13.80
CA SER A 253 19.45 0.60 14.52
C SER A 253 18.30 1.61 14.53
N TYR A 254 17.50 1.62 13.47
CA TYR A 254 16.34 2.47 13.33
C TYR A 254 15.19 2.11 14.29
N LEU A 255 14.92 0.83 14.50
CA LEU A 255 13.83 0.38 15.38
C LEU A 255 14.17 0.50 16.88
N THR A 256 15.39 0.84 17.24
CA THR A 256 15.75 1.11 18.63
C THR A 256 15.26 2.51 19.01
N PRO A 257 14.41 2.67 20.03
CA PRO A 257 13.96 3.98 20.48
C PRO A 257 15.16 4.85 20.86
N THR A 258 15.26 6.02 20.23
CA THR A 258 16.26 7.05 20.58
C THR A 258 15.50 8.28 21.08
N SER A 259 14.80 8.11 22.20
CA SER A 259 13.85 9.09 22.76
C SER A 259 14.46 10.48 22.97
N ASP A 260 15.73 10.54 23.33
CA ASP A 260 16.36 11.78 23.81
C ASP A 260 16.75 12.74 22.67
N ARG A 261 16.77 12.29 21.41
CA ARG A 261 17.22 13.08 20.27
C ARG A 261 16.16 14.02 19.69
N PHE A 262 14.89 13.78 19.96
CA PHE A 262 13.78 14.57 19.39
C PHE A 262 13.42 15.79 20.26
N ASP A 263 13.87 15.81 21.51
CA ASP A 263 13.64 16.92 22.41
C ASP A 263 14.34 18.23 21.97
N THR A 264 15.30 18.11 21.05
CA THR A 264 16.05 19.25 20.52
C THR A 264 15.42 19.90 19.30
N VAL A 265 14.46 19.22 18.64
CA VAL A 265 13.75 19.73 17.46
C VAL A 265 12.48 20.45 17.91
N ALA A 266 12.38 21.75 17.66
CA ALA A 266 11.28 22.59 18.15
C ALA A 266 9.88 22.04 17.81
N SER A 267 9.69 21.50 16.59
CA SER A 267 8.44 20.87 16.17
C SER A 267 8.14 19.58 16.93
N ALA A 268 9.15 18.75 17.18
CA ALA A 268 9.00 17.52 17.97
C ALA A 268 8.74 17.82 19.44
N VAL A 269 9.42 18.85 20.01
CA VAL A 269 9.19 19.33 21.38
C VAL A 269 7.76 19.84 21.54
N ALA A 270 7.24 20.60 20.57
CA ALA A 270 5.86 21.09 20.61
C ALA A 270 4.84 19.94 20.61
N ILE A 271 5.07 18.90 19.81
CA ILE A 271 4.21 17.70 19.78
C ILE A 271 4.30 16.93 21.08
N LEU A 272 5.51 16.69 21.59
CA LEU A 272 5.74 15.98 22.85
C LEU A 272 5.14 16.70 24.04
N SER A 273 5.25 18.04 24.09
CA SER A 273 4.71 18.84 25.19
C SER A 273 3.18 18.94 25.18
N SER A 274 2.54 18.75 24.03
CA SER A 274 1.08 18.70 23.91
C SER A 274 0.49 17.31 24.14
N ALA A 275 1.30 16.24 24.01
CA ALA A 275 0.86 14.86 24.18
C ALA A 275 0.69 14.52 25.67
N LYS A 276 -0.49 14.03 26.05
CA LYS A 276 -0.75 13.50 27.38
C LYS A 276 -0.39 12.00 27.43
N PRO A 277 -0.05 11.47 28.62
CA PRO A 277 0.06 10.02 28.80
C PRO A 277 -1.25 9.35 28.35
N GLY A 278 -1.18 8.49 27.32
CA GLY A 278 -2.34 7.86 26.70
C GLY A 278 -2.83 8.49 25.39
N ASP A 279 -2.39 9.71 25.05
CA ASP A 279 -2.69 10.36 23.77
C ASP A 279 -1.71 9.96 22.64
N ASP A 280 -0.87 8.97 22.90
CA ASP A 280 0.19 8.52 21.98
C ASP A 280 -0.33 8.03 20.61
N LEU A 281 -1.61 7.71 20.56
CA LEU A 281 -2.21 7.02 19.42
C LEU A 281 -3.50 7.75 19.02
N VAL A 282 -3.43 8.59 18.00
CA VAL A 282 -4.59 9.28 17.43
C VAL A 282 -4.54 9.15 15.92
N ALA A 283 -5.68 8.90 15.29
CA ALA A 283 -5.80 9.02 13.84
C ALA A 283 -5.61 10.50 13.46
N THR A 284 -4.58 10.81 12.71
CA THR A 284 -4.28 12.19 12.30
C THR A 284 -5.29 12.74 11.31
N ALA A 285 -5.84 11.86 10.48
CA ALA A 285 -6.97 12.15 9.59
C ALA A 285 -7.80 10.87 9.44
N PRO A 286 -9.11 10.91 9.69
CA PRO A 286 -9.95 9.75 9.43
C PRO A 286 -10.01 9.47 7.93
N PRO A 287 -10.28 8.22 7.52
CA PRO A 287 -10.57 7.92 6.13
C PRO A 287 -11.76 8.75 5.64
N LEU A 288 -11.74 9.13 4.38
CA LEU A 288 -12.89 9.79 3.78
C LEU A 288 -14.13 8.90 3.91
N PRO A 289 -15.34 9.48 4.15
CA PRO A 289 -16.57 8.72 4.06
C PRO A 289 -16.74 8.21 2.62
N LEU A 290 -17.36 7.04 2.47
CA LEU A 290 -17.69 6.50 1.14
C LEU A 290 -18.51 7.51 0.34
N ALA A 291 -18.20 7.62 -0.95
CA ALA A 291 -19.00 8.45 -1.84
C ALA A 291 -20.43 7.91 -1.93
N SER A 292 -21.43 8.79 -1.73
CA SER A 292 -22.83 8.46 -1.96
C SER A 292 -23.12 8.31 -3.46
N ALA A 293 -24.28 7.76 -3.82
CA ALA A 293 -24.71 7.64 -5.22
C ALA A 293 -24.74 9.01 -5.94
N GLU A 294 -25.17 10.07 -5.23
CA GLU A 294 -25.19 11.44 -5.76
C GLU A 294 -23.76 11.96 -5.98
N ALA A 295 -22.85 11.69 -5.04
CA ALA A 295 -21.45 12.08 -5.17
C ALA A 295 -20.77 11.34 -6.33
N ILE A 296 -21.10 10.07 -6.54
CA ILE A 296 -20.62 9.27 -7.68
C ILE A 296 -21.12 9.89 -8.99
N ALA A 297 -22.43 10.15 -9.12
CA ALA A 297 -23.00 10.75 -10.32
C ALA A 297 -22.38 12.12 -10.65
N ALA A 298 -22.22 12.98 -9.64
CA ALA A 298 -21.57 14.28 -9.79
C ALA A 298 -20.09 14.15 -10.19
N GLY A 299 -19.36 13.22 -9.57
CA GLY A 299 -17.94 12.97 -9.87
C GLY A 299 -17.72 12.44 -11.28
N LEU A 300 -18.55 11.52 -11.74
CA LEU A 300 -18.51 11.01 -13.12
C LEU A 300 -18.84 12.10 -14.15
N ALA A 301 -19.84 12.95 -13.87
CA ALA A 301 -20.17 14.09 -14.72
C ALA A 301 -19.00 15.08 -14.80
N ALA A 302 -18.34 15.38 -13.69
CA ALA A 302 -17.17 16.23 -13.65
C ALA A 302 -15.98 15.60 -14.43
N ALA A 303 -15.76 14.30 -14.29
CA ALA A 303 -14.71 13.59 -15.03
C ALA A 303 -14.91 13.61 -16.55
N ARG A 304 -16.17 13.63 -17.03
CA ARG A 304 -16.48 13.76 -18.47
C ARG A 304 -16.26 15.16 -19.01
N SER A 305 -16.31 16.18 -18.17
CA SER A 305 -16.20 17.60 -18.60
C SER A 305 -14.82 18.23 -18.36
N ARG A 306 -13.93 17.55 -17.62
CA ARG A 306 -12.57 18.07 -17.35
C ARG A 306 -11.62 17.80 -18.51
N SER A 307 -10.54 18.58 -18.57
CA SER A 307 -9.42 18.33 -19.47
C SER A 307 -8.23 17.75 -18.71
N ALA A 308 -7.39 16.98 -19.39
CA ALA A 308 -6.18 16.45 -18.80
C ALA A 308 -5.27 17.59 -18.30
N ARG A 309 -4.78 17.47 -17.06
CA ARG A 309 -3.88 18.44 -16.41
C ARG A 309 -2.43 18.25 -16.82
N LEU A 310 -2.04 17.03 -17.18
CA LEU A 310 -0.68 16.69 -17.57
C LEU A 310 -0.65 16.38 -19.07
N PRO A 311 0.49 16.67 -19.76
CA PRO A 311 0.60 16.45 -21.18
C PRO A 311 0.46 14.97 -21.55
N LEU A 312 -0.23 14.69 -22.64
CA LEU A 312 -0.36 13.37 -23.23
C LEU A 312 0.57 13.25 -24.44
N VAL A 313 1.32 12.18 -24.55
CA VAL A 313 2.08 11.86 -25.77
C VAL A 313 1.11 11.67 -26.93
N ALA A 314 1.47 12.17 -28.12
CA ALA A 314 0.65 11.99 -29.30
C ALA A 314 0.44 10.49 -29.60
N GLU A 315 -0.77 10.09 -30.01
CA GLU A 315 -1.10 8.67 -30.16
C GLU A 315 -0.14 7.89 -31.06
N PRO A 316 0.29 8.39 -32.25
CA PRO A 316 1.22 7.66 -33.10
C PRO A 316 2.57 7.40 -32.41
N GLU A 317 3.11 8.41 -31.71
CA GLU A 317 4.35 8.31 -30.93
C GLU A 317 4.19 7.37 -29.73
N ALA A 318 3.06 7.47 -29.02
CA ALA A 318 2.77 6.57 -27.90
C ALA A 318 2.71 5.11 -28.35
N ARG A 319 2.15 4.80 -29.52
CA ARG A 319 2.14 3.46 -30.10
C ARG A 319 3.54 2.95 -30.40
N GLU A 320 4.41 3.80 -30.96
CA GLU A 320 5.80 3.45 -31.23
C GLU A 320 6.55 3.14 -29.93
N ILE A 321 6.41 3.98 -28.90
CA ILE A 321 7.07 3.81 -27.60
C ILE A 321 6.58 2.55 -26.89
N LEU A 322 5.26 2.34 -26.83
CA LEU A 322 4.68 1.18 -26.15
C LEU A 322 4.89 -0.14 -26.90
N GLY A 323 5.08 -0.08 -28.22
CA GLY A 323 5.40 -1.24 -29.04
C GLY A 323 4.39 -2.38 -28.88
N ALA A 324 4.87 -3.54 -28.46
CA ALA A 324 4.05 -4.76 -28.34
C ALA A 324 2.94 -4.70 -27.29
N VAL A 325 3.00 -3.74 -26.36
CA VAL A 325 1.93 -3.55 -25.32
C VAL A 325 0.93 -2.45 -25.71
N ALA A 326 1.07 -1.85 -26.88
CA ALA A 326 0.07 -0.93 -27.40
C ALA A 326 -1.19 -1.68 -27.84
N PRO A 327 -2.40 -1.20 -27.53
CA PRO A 327 -3.63 -1.85 -27.96
C PRO A 327 -3.83 -1.76 -29.47
N GLU A 328 -4.50 -2.75 -30.09
CA GLU A 328 -4.84 -2.71 -31.52
C GLU A 328 -5.90 -1.65 -31.87
N GLY A 329 -6.80 -1.35 -30.91
CA GLY A 329 -7.89 -0.39 -31.07
C GLY A 329 -7.53 1.03 -30.62
N ALA A 330 -8.54 1.80 -30.18
CA ALA A 330 -8.35 3.14 -29.61
C ALA A 330 -7.34 3.10 -28.44
N MET A 331 -6.51 4.13 -28.33
CA MET A 331 -5.52 4.19 -27.26
C MET A 331 -6.05 5.03 -26.10
N PRO A 332 -6.34 4.43 -24.95
CA PRO A 332 -6.74 5.18 -23.77
C PRO A 332 -5.69 6.18 -23.32
N ASP A 333 -6.11 7.33 -22.84
CA ASP A 333 -5.21 8.41 -22.44
C ASP A 333 -4.22 8.02 -21.34
N TRP A 334 -4.58 7.10 -20.44
CA TRP A 334 -3.64 6.62 -19.43
C TRP A 334 -2.41 5.88 -20.01
N LEU A 335 -2.54 5.26 -21.20
CA LEU A 335 -1.41 4.68 -21.92
C LEU A 335 -0.52 5.76 -22.52
N ARG A 336 -1.12 6.84 -23.00
CA ARG A 336 -0.40 8.01 -23.53
C ARG A 336 0.41 8.72 -22.43
N LEU A 337 -0.07 8.71 -21.17
CA LEU A 337 0.73 9.14 -20.02
C LEU A 337 1.96 8.26 -19.82
N LEU A 338 1.79 6.94 -19.82
CA LEU A 338 2.89 5.99 -19.59
C LEU A 338 3.94 6.06 -20.70
N ALA A 339 3.56 6.42 -21.91
CA ALA A 339 4.47 6.59 -23.05
C ALA A 339 5.52 7.72 -22.87
N HIS A 340 5.38 8.61 -21.87
CA HIS A 340 6.44 9.52 -21.47
C HIS A 340 7.72 8.82 -20.98
N PHE A 341 7.64 7.52 -20.64
CA PHE A 341 8.71 6.73 -20.05
C PHE A 341 8.98 5.49 -20.93
N PRO A 342 9.94 5.57 -21.88
CA PRO A 342 10.10 4.54 -22.91
C PRO A 342 10.46 3.15 -22.41
N VAL A 343 11.04 3.03 -21.22
CA VAL A 343 11.40 1.75 -20.59
C VAL A 343 10.44 1.39 -19.45
N ALA A 344 10.17 2.33 -18.57
CA ALA A 344 9.32 2.10 -17.41
C ALA A 344 7.82 2.01 -17.78
N GLY A 345 7.37 2.78 -18.78
CA GLY A 345 5.98 2.80 -19.23
C GLY A 345 5.50 1.47 -19.78
N PRO A 346 6.12 0.88 -20.80
CA PRO A 346 5.76 -0.46 -21.31
C PRO A 346 5.80 -1.54 -20.22
N ARG A 347 6.75 -1.45 -19.28
CA ARG A 347 6.84 -2.34 -18.14
C ARG A 347 5.64 -2.21 -17.20
N MET A 348 5.18 -0.98 -16.96
CA MET A 348 3.98 -0.70 -16.16
C MET A 348 2.73 -1.25 -16.85
N VAL A 349 2.56 -1.04 -18.15
CA VAL A 349 1.46 -1.61 -18.94
C VAL A 349 1.46 -3.13 -18.78
N LYS A 350 2.63 -3.76 -18.95
CA LYS A 350 2.77 -5.21 -18.77
C LYS A 350 2.38 -5.69 -17.37
N ALA A 351 2.68 -4.93 -16.34
CA ALA A 351 2.27 -5.26 -14.97
C ALA A 351 0.74 -5.22 -14.81
N PHE A 352 0.04 -4.24 -15.41
CA PHE A 352 -1.43 -4.22 -15.44
C PHE A 352 -2.01 -5.38 -16.23
N GLU A 353 -1.43 -5.74 -17.39
CA GLU A 353 -1.87 -6.91 -18.17
C GLU A 353 -1.71 -8.22 -17.38
N LEU A 354 -0.58 -8.43 -16.72
CA LEU A 354 -0.32 -9.62 -15.90
C LEU A 354 -1.30 -9.69 -14.72
N THR A 355 -1.62 -8.56 -14.10
CA THR A 355 -2.67 -8.50 -13.07
C THR A 355 -4.02 -8.88 -13.65
N ALA A 356 -4.36 -8.35 -14.82
CA ALA A 356 -5.61 -8.68 -15.51
C ALA A 356 -5.68 -10.15 -15.98
N ALA A 357 -4.57 -10.75 -16.31
CA ALA A 357 -4.46 -12.16 -16.74
C ALA A 357 -4.33 -13.13 -15.56
N SER A 358 -4.11 -12.66 -14.32
CA SER A 358 -3.93 -13.53 -13.17
C SER A 358 -5.18 -14.41 -12.95
N LEU A 359 -4.97 -15.72 -12.94
CA LEU A 359 -6.02 -16.70 -12.80
C LEU A 359 -6.60 -16.70 -11.38
N GLY A 360 -7.93 -16.86 -11.24
CA GLY A 360 -8.60 -17.13 -9.96
C GLY A 360 -9.50 -16.03 -9.40
N LEU A 361 -9.49 -14.82 -9.98
CA LEU A 361 -10.58 -13.86 -9.84
C LEU A 361 -11.33 -13.77 -11.18
N SER A 362 -12.65 -13.85 -11.14
CA SER A 362 -13.44 -13.63 -12.35
C SER A 362 -13.26 -12.18 -12.85
N SER A 363 -13.49 -11.95 -14.13
CA SER A 363 -13.45 -10.59 -14.68
C SER A 363 -14.47 -9.66 -14.02
N VAL A 364 -15.61 -10.20 -13.59
CA VAL A 364 -16.65 -9.47 -12.86
C VAL A 364 -16.16 -9.08 -11.46
N ASP A 365 -15.53 -10.01 -10.73
CA ASP A 365 -15.05 -9.71 -9.37
C ASP A 365 -13.92 -8.68 -9.40
N ARG A 366 -13.01 -8.77 -10.36
CA ARG A 366 -11.98 -7.73 -10.56
C ARG A 366 -12.59 -6.37 -10.84
N ALA A 367 -13.61 -6.30 -11.71
CA ALA A 367 -14.27 -5.03 -12.01
C ALA A 367 -15.03 -4.48 -10.80
N ARG A 368 -15.63 -5.33 -9.95
CA ARG A 368 -16.26 -4.94 -8.68
C ARG A 368 -15.24 -4.42 -7.67
N ILE A 369 -14.09 -5.08 -7.55
CA ILE A 369 -12.98 -4.64 -6.69
C ILE A 369 -12.47 -3.28 -7.18
N ALA A 370 -12.21 -3.14 -8.48
CA ALA A 370 -11.77 -1.87 -9.08
C ALA A 370 -12.76 -0.74 -8.83
N TRP A 371 -14.04 -1.00 -9.01
CA TRP A 371 -15.11 -0.04 -8.73
C TRP A 371 -15.12 0.38 -7.24
N THR A 372 -15.01 -0.59 -6.33
CA THR A 372 -15.01 -0.36 -4.87
C THR A 372 -13.81 0.49 -4.45
N VAL A 373 -12.61 0.16 -4.94
CA VAL A 373 -11.38 0.91 -4.67
C VAL A 373 -11.47 2.34 -5.22
N ALA A 374 -11.93 2.49 -6.45
CA ALA A 374 -12.10 3.79 -7.09
C ALA A 374 -13.15 4.65 -6.37
N ARG A 375 -14.25 4.06 -5.91
CA ARG A 375 -15.24 4.74 -5.06
C ARG A 375 -14.64 5.26 -3.77
N ARG A 376 -13.85 4.43 -3.08
CA ARG A 376 -13.16 4.80 -1.83
C ARG A 376 -12.20 5.96 -2.05
N ASN A 377 -11.42 5.91 -3.11
CA ASN A 377 -10.47 6.94 -3.51
C ASN A 377 -11.12 8.16 -4.18
N ARG A 378 -12.41 8.08 -4.53
CA ARG A 378 -13.13 9.05 -5.38
C ARG A 378 -12.39 9.28 -6.71
N ALA A 379 -11.81 8.23 -7.26
CA ALA A 379 -11.08 8.26 -8.52
C ALA A 379 -12.07 8.10 -9.68
N TRP A 380 -12.62 9.22 -10.11
CA TRP A 380 -13.79 9.25 -10.99
C TRP A 380 -13.54 8.68 -12.38
N TYR A 381 -12.35 8.92 -12.94
CA TYR A 381 -11.95 8.31 -14.20
C TYR A 381 -11.91 6.77 -14.08
N ALA A 382 -11.23 6.26 -13.07
CA ALA A 382 -11.10 4.82 -12.84
C ALA A 382 -12.44 4.18 -12.50
N LEU A 383 -13.31 4.88 -11.75
CA LEU A 383 -14.65 4.41 -11.41
C LEU A 383 -15.51 4.27 -12.65
N GLY A 384 -15.48 5.26 -13.56
CA GLY A 384 -16.20 5.21 -14.82
C GLY A 384 -15.77 4.03 -15.70
N LEU A 385 -14.46 3.83 -15.84
CA LEU A 385 -13.92 2.65 -16.56
C LEU A 385 -14.36 1.32 -15.94
N ALA A 386 -14.43 1.25 -14.60
CA ALA A 386 -14.90 0.05 -13.91
C ALA A 386 -16.40 -0.20 -14.17
N GLU A 387 -17.23 0.85 -14.21
CA GLU A 387 -18.65 0.72 -14.60
C GLU A 387 -18.82 0.24 -16.05
N GLU A 388 -18.09 0.84 -16.99
CA GLU A 388 -18.12 0.44 -18.39
C GLU A 388 -17.69 -1.03 -18.54
N ARG A 389 -16.67 -1.45 -17.81
CA ARG A 389 -16.23 -2.84 -17.80
C ARG A 389 -17.28 -3.78 -17.22
N LEU A 390 -17.96 -3.40 -16.13
CA LEU A 390 -19.06 -4.20 -15.57
C LEU A 390 -20.19 -4.37 -16.58
N ARG A 391 -20.61 -3.29 -17.28
CA ARG A 391 -21.63 -3.35 -18.35
C ARG A 391 -21.20 -4.26 -19.49
N ALA A 392 -19.95 -4.13 -19.94
CA ALA A 392 -19.39 -4.99 -20.99
C ALA A 392 -19.35 -6.47 -20.61
N LEU A 393 -19.27 -6.79 -19.31
CA LEU A 393 -19.34 -8.13 -18.75
C LEU A 393 -20.77 -8.61 -18.48
N GLY A 394 -21.80 -7.82 -18.86
CA GLY A 394 -23.21 -8.18 -18.73
C GLY A 394 -23.83 -7.89 -17.36
N VAL A 395 -23.16 -7.11 -16.51
CA VAL A 395 -23.73 -6.66 -15.23
C VAL A 395 -24.69 -5.51 -15.51
N ASP A 396 -25.94 -5.65 -15.08
CA ASP A 396 -26.98 -4.62 -15.28
C ASP A 396 -26.76 -3.39 -14.39
N ASP A 397 -27.31 -2.23 -14.81
CA ASP A 397 -27.15 -0.97 -14.09
C ASP A 397 -27.71 -1.01 -12.66
N ALA A 398 -28.75 -1.82 -12.41
CA ALA A 398 -29.30 -1.98 -11.06
C ALA A 398 -28.32 -2.76 -10.15
N ALA A 399 -27.59 -3.74 -10.68
CA ALA A 399 -26.56 -4.43 -9.93
C ALA A 399 -25.31 -3.56 -9.70
N ILE A 400 -24.97 -2.67 -10.65
CA ILE A 400 -23.90 -1.68 -10.48
C ILE A 400 -24.31 -0.65 -9.40
N ALA A 401 -25.54 -0.15 -9.44
CA ALA A 401 -26.07 0.76 -8.42
C ALA A 401 -26.11 0.13 -7.02
N ASP A 402 -26.41 -1.19 -6.92
CA ASP A 402 -26.40 -1.93 -5.65
C ASP A 402 -25.01 -1.99 -4.99
N LEU A 403 -23.92 -1.84 -5.76
CA LEU A 403 -22.56 -1.72 -5.19
C LEU A 403 -22.41 -0.46 -4.33
N ALA A 404 -23.16 0.60 -4.62
CA ALA A 404 -23.16 1.81 -3.81
C ALA A 404 -24.14 1.74 -2.62
N GLY A 405 -25.06 0.79 -2.64
CA GLY A 405 -26.13 0.59 -1.64
C GLY A 405 -25.81 -0.57 -0.68
N ASP A 406 -26.87 -1.35 -0.40
CA ASP A 406 -26.84 -2.43 0.60
C ASP A 406 -26.21 -3.74 0.09
N GLN A 407 -25.79 -3.79 -1.16
CA GLN A 407 -25.14 -4.95 -1.80
C GLN A 407 -25.96 -6.25 -1.69
N THR A 408 -27.28 -6.11 -1.78
CA THR A 408 -28.23 -7.22 -1.56
C THR A 408 -28.17 -8.29 -2.66
N ARG A 409 -27.65 -7.92 -3.84
CA ARG A 409 -27.48 -8.82 -4.99
C ARG A 409 -26.18 -9.63 -4.96
N LEU A 410 -25.30 -9.35 -3.98
CA LEU A 410 -24.04 -10.06 -3.84
C LEU A 410 -24.15 -11.25 -2.88
N SER A 411 -23.34 -12.28 -3.13
CA SER A 411 -23.14 -13.36 -2.17
C SER A 411 -22.48 -12.85 -0.89
N ALA A 412 -22.56 -13.62 0.21
CA ALA A 412 -21.85 -13.27 1.44
C ALA A 412 -20.32 -13.22 1.25
N ALA A 413 -19.77 -14.13 0.43
CA ALA A 413 -18.35 -14.16 0.08
C ALA A 413 -17.94 -12.90 -0.70
N ASP A 414 -18.71 -12.51 -1.72
CA ASP A 414 -18.41 -11.29 -2.51
C ASP A 414 -18.45 -10.05 -1.62
N ARG A 415 -19.45 -9.93 -0.74
CA ARG A 415 -19.51 -8.80 0.22
C ARG A 415 -18.29 -8.76 1.13
N ALA A 416 -17.86 -9.89 1.69
CA ALA A 416 -16.67 -9.94 2.54
C ALA A 416 -15.41 -9.51 1.78
N VAL A 417 -15.25 -9.93 0.54
CA VAL A 417 -14.15 -9.49 -0.33
C VAL A 417 -14.20 -7.98 -0.58
N LEU A 418 -15.39 -7.42 -0.86
CA LEU A 418 -15.53 -5.98 -1.11
C LEU A 418 -15.32 -5.14 0.16
N VAL A 419 -15.65 -5.67 1.35
CA VAL A 419 -15.29 -5.03 2.63
C VAL A 419 -13.77 -4.92 2.76
N VAL A 420 -13.02 -5.99 2.47
CA VAL A 420 -11.56 -5.94 2.46
C VAL A 420 -11.04 -4.97 1.40
N ALA A 421 -11.61 -4.98 0.20
CA ALA A 421 -11.19 -4.05 -0.87
C ALA A 421 -11.40 -2.59 -0.46
N ASP A 422 -12.53 -2.26 0.14
CA ASP A 422 -12.86 -0.93 0.62
C ASP A 422 -11.96 -0.47 1.76
N THR A 423 -11.87 -1.27 2.82
CA THR A 423 -11.13 -0.92 4.04
C THR A 423 -9.62 -0.91 3.85
N LEU A 424 -9.10 -1.76 2.95
CA LEU A 424 -7.69 -1.77 2.56
C LEU A 424 -7.34 -0.59 1.64
N ALA A 425 -8.27 -0.15 0.79
CA ALA A 425 -8.06 1.02 -0.08
C ALA A 425 -8.10 2.35 0.69
N ALA A 426 -8.68 2.38 1.87
CA ALA A 426 -8.79 3.58 2.69
C ALA A 426 -7.41 4.20 3.04
N SER A 427 -7.40 5.49 3.32
CA SER A 427 -6.22 6.24 3.77
C SER A 427 -6.60 7.09 4.99
N PRO A 428 -6.12 6.73 6.21
CA PRO A 428 -5.31 5.55 6.54
C PRO A 428 -6.04 4.23 6.27
N VAL A 429 -5.26 3.15 6.13
CA VAL A 429 -5.81 1.79 5.99
C VAL A 429 -6.54 1.41 7.28
N VAL A 430 -7.79 0.94 7.13
CA VAL A 430 -8.66 0.56 8.26
C VAL A 430 -9.12 -0.91 8.21
N CYS A 431 -8.53 -1.70 7.32
CA CYS A 431 -8.81 -3.13 7.22
C CYS A 431 -8.37 -3.86 8.49
N THR A 432 -9.33 -4.37 9.25
CA THR A 432 -9.07 -5.14 10.47
C THR A 432 -8.69 -6.59 10.17
N ASP A 433 -8.12 -7.28 11.16
CA ASP A 433 -7.84 -8.72 11.02
C ASP A 433 -9.15 -9.51 10.96
N ALA A 434 -10.23 -9.06 11.65
CA ALA A 434 -11.54 -9.67 11.57
C ALA A 434 -12.15 -9.57 10.16
N ASP A 435 -12.12 -8.39 9.52
CA ASP A 435 -12.59 -8.22 8.13
C ASP A 435 -11.84 -9.15 7.19
N PHE A 436 -10.53 -9.20 7.34
CA PHE A 436 -9.69 -10.03 6.50
C PHE A 436 -9.94 -11.53 6.70
N GLN A 437 -10.07 -11.97 7.95
CA GLN A 437 -10.33 -13.35 8.30
C GLN A 437 -11.70 -13.81 7.79
N ALA A 438 -12.73 -12.98 7.92
CA ALA A 438 -14.07 -13.29 7.39
C ALA A 438 -14.05 -13.52 5.87
N ALA A 439 -13.30 -12.70 5.13
CA ALA A 439 -13.14 -12.88 3.68
C ALA A 439 -12.30 -14.12 3.34
N LEU A 440 -11.24 -14.39 4.12
CA LEU A 440 -10.39 -15.57 3.94
C LEU A 440 -11.17 -16.87 4.17
N GLU A 441 -12.01 -16.94 5.20
CA GLU A 441 -12.87 -18.10 5.51
C GLU A 441 -13.96 -18.30 4.44
N ALA A 442 -14.48 -17.20 3.89
CA ALA A 442 -15.49 -17.25 2.84
C ALA A 442 -14.92 -17.61 1.46
N THR A 443 -13.59 -17.55 1.28
CA THR A 443 -12.93 -17.74 -0.02
C THR A 443 -11.74 -18.71 0.09
N SER A 444 -10.51 -18.24 -0.10
CA SER A 444 -9.28 -19.02 0.02
C SER A 444 -8.04 -18.14 0.16
N PRO A 445 -6.91 -18.67 0.65
CA PRO A 445 -5.63 -17.95 0.66
C PRO A 445 -5.23 -17.40 -0.72
N GLU A 446 -5.41 -18.20 -1.77
CA GLU A 446 -5.13 -17.82 -3.14
C GLU A 446 -5.98 -16.64 -3.60
N THR A 447 -7.30 -16.68 -3.35
CA THR A 447 -8.23 -15.60 -3.67
C THR A 447 -7.83 -14.32 -2.93
N MET A 448 -7.52 -14.41 -1.64
CA MET A 448 -7.18 -13.23 -0.84
C MET A 448 -5.86 -12.58 -1.26
N VAL A 449 -4.85 -13.36 -1.67
CA VAL A 449 -3.62 -12.80 -2.23
C VAL A 449 -3.92 -11.99 -3.50
N ARG A 450 -4.80 -12.49 -4.36
CA ARG A 450 -5.20 -11.81 -5.60
C ARG A 450 -6.06 -10.57 -5.34
N VAL A 451 -6.96 -10.63 -4.37
CA VAL A 451 -7.74 -9.46 -3.93
C VAL A 451 -6.80 -8.35 -3.45
N VAL A 452 -5.86 -8.66 -2.57
CA VAL A 452 -4.88 -7.69 -2.07
C VAL A 452 -4.04 -7.10 -3.22
N HIS A 453 -3.64 -7.94 -4.18
CA HIS A 453 -2.89 -7.50 -5.35
C HIS A 453 -3.72 -6.58 -6.24
N GLU A 454 -4.97 -6.92 -6.54
CA GLU A 454 -5.89 -6.09 -7.33
C GLU A 454 -6.14 -4.74 -6.67
N VAL A 455 -6.41 -4.70 -5.35
CA VAL A 455 -6.55 -3.46 -4.57
C VAL A 455 -5.28 -2.60 -4.66
N ALA A 456 -4.11 -3.23 -4.58
CA ALA A 456 -2.83 -2.53 -4.70
C ALA A 456 -2.65 -1.89 -6.08
N MET A 457 -2.89 -2.66 -7.15
CA MET A 457 -2.74 -2.18 -8.53
C MET A 457 -3.78 -1.12 -8.89
N GLN A 458 -5.02 -1.29 -8.44
CA GLN A 458 -6.07 -0.28 -8.63
C GLN A 458 -5.74 1.02 -7.88
N SER A 459 -5.20 0.92 -6.66
CA SER A 459 -4.77 2.09 -5.90
C SER A 459 -3.66 2.90 -6.58
N LEU A 460 -2.77 2.23 -7.34
CA LEU A 460 -1.80 2.91 -8.21
C LEU A 460 -2.50 3.61 -9.37
N PHE A 461 -3.39 2.87 -10.07
CA PHE A 461 -4.11 3.38 -11.23
C PHE A 461 -4.92 4.63 -10.90
N ASP A 462 -5.70 4.58 -9.83
CA ASP A 462 -6.52 5.69 -9.34
C ASP A 462 -5.71 6.98 -9.18
N ARG A 463 -4.52 6.86 -8.61
CA ARG A 463 -3.73 8.03 -8.21
C ARG A 463 -3.08 8.74 -9.39
N PHE A 464 -2.43 8.02 -10.30
CA PHE A 464 -1.80 8.71 -11.42
C PHE A 464 -2.83 9.24 -12.43
N THR A 465 -3.96 8.56 -12.61
CA THR A 465 -5.04 9.03 -13.48
C THR A 465 -5.76 10.25 -12.91
N GLU A 466 -5.97 10.32 -11.60
CA GLU A 466 -6.53 11.50 -10.94
C GLU A 466 -5.52 12.66 -10.89
N ALA A 467 -4.23 12.42 -10.67
CA ALA A 467 -3.22 13.47 -10.78
C ALA A 467 -3.19 14.08 -12.18
N ALA A 468 -3.28 13.24 -13.21
CA ALA A 468 -3.34 13.68 -14.58
C ALA A 468 -4.70 14.30 -14.97
N GLY A 469 -5.73 14.15 -14.16
CA GLY A 469 -7.07 14.69 -14.43
C GLY A 469 -7.67 14.18 -15.72
N LEU A 470 -7.49 12.88 -16.03
CA LEU A 470 -7.95 12.30 -17.29
C LEU A 470 -9.45 12.47 -17.50
N THR A 471 -9.83 12.77 -18.74
CA THR A 471 -11.24 12.87 -19.15
C THR A 471 -11.84 11.48 -19.31
N LEU A 472 -13.01 11.26 -18.73
CA LEU A 472 -13.81 10.05 -18.97
C LEU A 472 -14.63 10.26 -20.24
N GLU A 473 -14.41 9.42 -21.25
CA GLU A 473 -15.11 9.47 -22.55
C GLU A 473 -16.57 8.98 -22.44
#